data_5648b99e8d65403d5b4deee00dfb2c77
#
_entry.id   5648b99e8d65403d5b4deee00dfb2c77
#
_cell.length_a   1.000
_cell.length_b   1.000
_cell.length_c   1.000
_cell.angle_alpha   90.00
_cell.angle_beta   90.00
_cell.angle_gamma   90.00
#
_symmetry.space_group_name_H-M   'P 1'
#
loop_
_entity.id
_entity.type
_entity.pdbx_description
1 polymer ?
#
loop_
_entity_poly.entity_id
_entity_poly.type
_entity_poly.pdbx_seq_one_letter_code
_entity_poly.pdbx_strand_id
1 'polypeptide(L)'
;MQTQANKDQVLAYWAALDAAHADDLGAVCAAHLAPEFTWNGPAPMSLQTGPTAVSKVFWQPLKQAIPDLKREIHMVFAGASSGRADGGTDGETWVCGTGYLSGHAQGQFLDIPATDHPLRLRWGAFYKLRQGRIIECQMILDFVDWFDQIGLPVLPKSRGIAHVYPAPTGYDGVIRGPQDISQTAETLRMGRQFLYGGLNRYDASGLTSMGMADFFHPNVKWYGPGGIGACFSLTEFETLHQTPWLEAFPDRKVQTLDALIAEGALLGAAGVAGVCATHSGAYLTTPASGKPIAVSGLDFWLRQDDKFTENWVFVDMVDLFAQMGEDLFARLHQQIATRSARPQ
;
A
#
# COMPACT_ATOMS: atom_id res chain seq x y z
N MET A 1 -16.93 19.40 7.39
CA MET A 1 -16.93 19.13 8.85
C MET A 1 -16.74 17.64 9.14
N GLN A 2 -17.55 16.73 8.59
CA GLN A 2 -17.42 15.28 8.87
C GLN A 2 -16.07 14.68 8.44
N THR A 3 -15.57 15.04 7.29
CA THR A 3 -14.27 14.55 6.77
C THR A 3 -13.10 14.88 7.70
N GLN A 4 -13.08 16.12 8.25
CA GLN A 4 -12.04 16.49 9.21
C GLN A 4 -12.17 15.73 10.52
N ALA A 5 -13.38 15.59 11.06
CA ALA A 5 -13.62 14.83 12.28
C ALA A 5 -13.18 13.35 12.13
N ASN A 6 -13.40 12.76 10.97
CA ASN A 6 -12.94 11.40 10.67
C ASN A 6 -11.40 11.30 10.63
N LYS A 7 -10.72 12.29 10.02
CA LYS A 7 -9.24 12.35 10.05
C LYS A 7 -8.72 12.49 11.49
N ASP A 8 -9.34 13.34 12.28
CA ASP A 8 -8.96 13.55 13.69
C ASP A 8 -9.07 12.26 14.50
N GLN A 9 -10.10 11.42 14.25
CA GLN A 9 -10.26 10.10 14.86
C GLN A 9 -9.11 9.15 14.50
N VAL A 10 -8.74 9.08 13.22
CA VAL A 10 -7.64 8.22 12.78
C VAL A 10 -6.30 8.72 13.32
N LEU A 11 -6.06 10.03 13.28
CA LEU A 11 -4.85 10.64 13.85
C LEU A 11 -4.75 10.42 15.35
N ALA A 12 -5.86 10.50 16.10
CA ALA A 12 -5.91 10.19 17.52
C ALA A 12 -5.60 8.73 17.79
N TYR A 13 -6.10 7.80 16.95
CA TYR A 13 -5.77 6.39 17.05
C TYR A 13 -4.28 6.14 16.81
N TRP A 14 -3.69 6.74 15.77
CA TRP A 14 -2.25 6.61 15.50
C TRP A 14 -1.40 7.17 16.64
N ALA A 15 -1.76 8.35 17.15
CA ALA A 15 -1.05 8.95 18.28
C ALA A 15 -1.12 8.07 19.55
N ALA A 16 -2.27 7.44 19.81
CA ALA A 16 -2.44 6.53 20.94
C ALA A 16 -1.60 5.25 20.77
N LEU A 17 -1.56 4.68 19.56
CA LEU A 17 -0.68 3.52 19.26
C LEU A 17 0.80 3.86 19.44
N ASP A 18 1.22 5.04 18.97
CA ASP A 18 2.61 5.46 19.01
C ASP A 18 3.08 5.74 20.45
N ALA A 19 2.19 6.28 21.29
CA ALA A 19 2.48 6.57 22.71
C ALA A 19 2.43 5.35 23.64
N ALA A 20 1.70 4.30 23.26
CA ALA A 20 1.46 3.14 24.14
C ALA A 20 2.67 2.21 24.23
N HIS A 21 2.83 1.56 25.39
CA HIS A 21 3.67 0.38 25.51
C HIS A 21 2.99 -0.85 24.87
N ALA A 22 3.78 -1.87 24.54
CA ALA A 22 3.26 -3.07 23.87
C ALA A 22 2.06 -3.70 24.61
N ASP A 23 2.12 -3.78 25.92
CA ASP A 23 1.08 -4.40 26.76
C ASP A 23 -0.23 -3.60 26.80
N ASP A 24 -0.17 -2.29 26.55
CA ASP A 24 -1.35 -1.38 26.58
C ASP A 24 -2.08 -1.31 25.24
N LEU A 25 -1.51 -1.83 24.16
CA LEU A 25 -2.06 -1.72 22.80
C LEU A 25 -3.42 -2.39 22.64
N GLY A 26 -3.72 -3.40 23.45
CA GLY A 26 -5.06 -4.01 23.49
C GLY A 26 -6.15 -3.02 23.93
N ALA A 27 -5.86 -2.23 24.96
CA ALA A 27 -6.77 -1.19 25.45
C ALA A 27 -6.91 -0.04 24.45
N VAL A 28 -5.80 0.37 23.81
CA VAL A 28 -5.82 1.39 22.75
C VAL A 28 -6.71 0.94 21.58
N CYS A 29 -6.53 -0.28 21.07
CA CYS A 29 -7.36 -0.81 19.99
C CYS A 29 -8.84 -0.84 20.40
N ALA A 30 -9.17 -1.31 21.61
CA ALA A 30 -10.56 -1.37 22.09
C ALA A 30 -11.22 0.02 22.23
N ALA A 31 -10.44 1.06 22.55
CA ALA A 31 -10.94 2.42 22.71
C ALA A 31 -11.30 3.09 21.36
N HIS A 32 -10.53 2.81 20.30
CA HIS A 32 -10.64 3.51 19.02
C HIS A 32 -11.39 2.73 17.93
N LEU A 33 -11.36 1.40 17.98
CA LEU A 33 -11.93 0.52 16.97
C LEU A 33 -13.33 0.06 17.39
N ALA A 34 -14.20 -0.20 16.42
CA ALA A 34 -15.50 -0.80 16.70
C ALA A 34 -15.35 -2.27 17.14
N PRO A 35 -16.30 -2.81 17.95
CA PRO A 35 -16.24 -4.23 18.33
C PRO A 35 -16.19 -5.20 17.14
N GLU A 36 -16.92 -4.86 16.05
CA GLU A 36 -16.98 -5.60 14.80
C GLU A 36 -15.87 -5.24 13.79
N PHE A 37 -14.87 -4.49 14.23
CA PHE A 37 -13.77 -4.02 13.38
C PHE A 37 -13.13 -5.15 12.59
N THR A 38 -12.89 -4.91 11.31
CA THR A 38 -12.14 -5.82 10.44
C THR A 38 -10.82 -5.20 9.99
N TRP A 39 -9.75 -5.97 10.00
CA TRP A 39 -8.44 -5.57 9.52
C TRP A 39 -7.99 -6.49 8.39
N ASN A 40 -7.89 -5.96 7.19
CA ASN A 40 -7.25 -6.59 6.06
C ASN A 40 -5.77 -6.19 6.08
N GLY A 41 -4.97 -6.95 6.81
CA GLY A 41 -3.54 -6.75 6.94
C GLY A 41 -2.74 -7.48 5.87
N PRO A 42 -1.44 -7.15 5.75
CA PRO A 42 -0.56 -7.82 4.81
C PRO A 42 -0.37 -9.29 5.19
N ALA A 43 -0.16 -10.14 4.19
CA ALA A 43 0.22 -11.53 4.44
C ALA A 43 1.57 -11.60 5.19
N PRO A 44 1.76 -12.58 6.10
CA PRO A 44 0.88 -13.74 6.36
C PRO A 44 -0.24 -13.48 7.38
N MET A 45 -0.36 -12.27 7.95
CA MET A 45 -1.35 -11.97 8.99
C MET A 45 -2.78 -11.92 8.48
N SER A 46 -2.98 -11.44 7.24
CA SER A 46 -4.27 -11.46 6.52
C SER A 46 -5.44 -10.86 7.31
N LEU A 47 -6.67 -11.37 7.09
CA LEU A 47 -7.88 -10.84 7.72
C LEU A 47 -7.94 -11.17 9.23
N GLN A 48 -8.15 -10.13 10.05
CA GLN A 48 -8.42 -10.24 11.48
C GLN A 48 -9.73 -9.57 11.83
N THR A 49 -10.44 -10.07 12.83
CA THR A 49 -11.71 -9.49 13.30
C THR A 49 -11.62 -9.12 14.77
N GLY A 50 -12.04 -7.91 15.07
CA GLY A 50 -12.08 -7.32 16.39
C GLY A 50 -10.76 -6.66 16.84
N PRO A 51 -10.86 -5.68 17.73
CA PRO A 51 -9.72 -4.92 18.26
C PRO A 51 -8.63 -5.77 18.90
N THR A 52 -9.05 -6.82 19.63
CA THR A 52 -8.13 -7.73 20.33
C THR A 52 -7.28 -8.54 19.37
N ALA A 53 -7.87 -8.99 18.25
CA ALA A 53 -7.15 -9.80 17.27
C ALA A 53 -6.03 -8.98 16.61
N VAL A 54 -6.33 -7.78 16.10
CA VAL A 54 -5.32 -6.92 15.45
C VAL A 54 -4.23 -6.49 16.43
N SER A 55 -4.58 -6.22 17.68
CA SER A 55 -3.58 -5.89 18.71
C SER A 55 -2.60 -7.04 18.93
N LYS A 56 -3.09 -8.27 19.10
CA LYS A 56 -2.26 -9.45 19.40
C LYS A 56 -1.45 -9.94 18.19
N VAL A 57 -2.03 -9.87 16.99
CA VAL A 57 -1.38 -10.41 15.77
C VAL A 57 -0.38 -9.41 15.18
N PHE A 58 -0.62 -8.12 15.33
CA PHE A 58 0.17 -7.10 14.66
C PHE A 58 0.83 -6.09 15.60
N TRP A 59 0.04 -5.25 16.30
CA TRP A 59 0.61 -4.09 17.00
C TRP A 59 1.53 -4.47 18.16
N GLN A 60 1.13 -5.43 19.01
CA GLN A 60 1.96 -5.87 20.15
C GLN A 60 3.25 -6.52 19.67
N PRO A 61 3.26 -7.52 18.77
CA PRO A 61 4.48 -8.12 18.26
C PRO A 61 5.40 -7.09 17.55
N LEU A 62 4.83 -6.18 16.76
CA LEU A 62 5.62 -5.15 16.09
C LEU A 62 6.29 -4.21 17.08
N LYS A 63 5.57 -3.75 18.12
CA LYS A 63 6.11 -2.86 19.14
C LYS A 63 7.12 -3.55 20.04
N GLN A 64 6.99 -4.86 20.27
CA GLN A 64 7.99 -5.67 20.97
C GLN A 64 9.25 -5.86 20.12
N ALA A 65 9.10 -6.06 18.82
CA ALA A 65 10.22 -6.18 17.89
C ALA A 65 10.96 -4.85 17.67
N ILE A 66 10.24 -3.73 17.72
CA ILE A 66 10.76 -2.37 17.50
C ILE A 66 10.29 -1.47 18.64
N PRO A 67 10.95 -1.53 19.84
CA PRO A 67 10.46 -0.82 21.03
C PRO A 67 10.45 0.71 20.90
N ASP A 68 11.35 1.26 20.10
CA ASP A 68 11.47 2.70 19.80
C ASP A 68 10.70 3.12 18.55
N LEU A 69 9.71 2.33 18.10
CA LEU A 69 8.91 2.57 16.90
C LEU A 69 8.31 3.97 16.89
N LYS A 70 8.58 4.70 15.81
CA LYS A 70 8.04 6.03 15.52
C LYS A 70 7.34 6.03 14.17
N ARG A 71 6.20 6.70 14.10
CA ARG A 71 5.46 6.91 12.87
C ARG A 71 5.84 8.23 12.21
N GLU A 72 6.19 8.17 10.95
CA GLU A 72 6.31 9.30 10.05
C GLU A 72 5.08 9.28 9.12
N ILE A 73 4.39 10.41 9.00
CA ILE A 73 3.18 10.55 8.18
C ILE A 73 3.53 11.44 6.99
N HIS A 74 3.47 10.89 5.79
CA HIS A 74 3.68 11.61 4.54
C HIS A 74 2.37 12.13 3.96
N MET A 75 1.30 11.35 4.09
CA MET A 75 -0.03 11.74 3.65
C MET A 75 -1.09 11.32 4.65
N VAL A 76 -2.09 12.18 4.83
CA VAL A 76 -3.39 11.84 5.42
C VAL A 76 -4.46 12.71 4.77
N PHE A 77 -5.47 12.06 4.21
CA PHE A 77 -6.62 12.72 3.61
C PHE A 77 -7.85 11.79 3.66
N ALA A 78 -9.02 12.32 3.33
CA ALA A 78 -10.26 11.58 3.47
C ALA A 78 -11.28 11.94 2.40
N GLY A 79 -12.23 11.04 2.17
CA GLY A 79 -13.33 11.27 1.23
C GLY A 79 -14.41 10.20 1.31
N ALA A 80 -15.53 10.48 0.68
CA ALA A 80 -16.55 9.46 0.44
C ALA A 80 -16.05 8.55 -0.70
N SER A 81 -16.21 7.24 -0.53
CA SER A 81 -15.77 6.27 -1.52
C SER A 81 -16.60 6.32 -2.81
N SER A 82 -15.89 6.24 -3.94
CA SER A 82 -16.44 6.12 -5.28
C SER A 82 -15.78 4.96 -6.02
N GLY A 83 -15.42 3.89 -5.31
CA GLY A 83 -14.65 2.75 -5.81
C GLY A 83 -15.41 1.79 -6.70
N ARG A 84 -16.73 1.94 -6.87
CA ARG A 84 -17.53 1.05 -7.73
C ARG A 84 -17.23 1.31 -9.22
N ALA A 85 -16.97 0.25 -9.97
CA ALA A 85 -16.68 0.32 -11.40
C ALA A 85 -17.86 0.86 -12.22
N ASP A 86 -19.11 0.62 -11.78
CA ASP A 86 -20.34 1.12 -12.41
C ASP A 86 -20.61 2.62 -12.19
N GLY A 87 -19.73 3.31 -11.44
CA GLY A 87 -19.87 4.73 -11.15
C GLY A 87 -20.74 5.05 -9.94
N GLY A 88 -21.36 4.05 -9.33
CA GLY A 88 -22.11 4.21 -8.09
C GLY A 88 -21.20 4.55 -6.91
N THR A 89 -21.81 5.01 -5.81
CA THR A 89 -21.13 5.22 -4.53
C THR A 89 -21.81 4.39 -3.45
N ASP A 90 -21.05 3.88 -2.51
CA ASP A 90 -21.59 3.27 -1.28
C ASP A 90 -21.84 4.31 -0.18
N GLY A 91 -21.40 5.57 -0.40
CA GLY A 91 -21.53 6.68 0.55
C GLY A 91 -20.66 6.55 1.80
N GLU A 92 -19.84 5.51 1.89
CA GLU A 92 -18.96 5.28 3.04
C GLU A 92 -17.77 6.24 3.02
N THR A 93 -17.39 6.71 4.20
CA THR A 93 -16.26 7.62 4.36
C THR A 93 -15.00 6.83 4.75
N TRP A 94 -13.93 7.13 4.03
CA TRP A 94 -12.61 6.57 4.27
C TRP A 94 -11.60 7.68 4.60
N VAL A 95 -10.68 7.36 5.48
CA VAL A 95 -9.45 8.14 5.75
C VAL A 95 -8.28 7.28 5.34
N CYS A 96 -7.39 7.81 4.54
CA CYS A 96 -6.17 7.09 4.17
C CYS A 96 -4.92 7.84 4.59
N GLY A 97 -3.82 7.11 4.66
CA GLY A 97 -2.52 7.69 4.91
C GLY A 97 -1.37 6.73 4.60
N THR A 98 -0.19 7.29 4.49
CA THR A 98 1.05 6.57 4.22
C THR A 98 2.27 7.30 4.80
N GLY A 99 3.37 6.58 4.92
CA GLY A 99 4.64 7.07 5.42
C GLY A 99 5.56 5.93 5.82
N TYR A 100 6.31 6.12 6.89
CA TYR A 100 7.22 5.11 7.43
C TYR A 100 6.97 4.85 8.92
N LEU A 101 7.19 3.61 9.32
CA LEU A 101 7.41 3.20 10.71
C LEU A 101 8.91 2.99 10.85
N SER A 102 9.57 3.74 11.72
CA SER A 102 11.02 3.74 11.88
C SER A 102 11.41 3.38 13.31
N GLY A 103 12.51 2.68 13.48
CA GLY A 103 13.08 2.30 14.78
C GLY A 103 14.20 1.29 14.60
N HIS A 104 14.61 0.64 15.67
CA HIS A 104 15.63 -0.40 15.67
C HIS A 104 14.99 -1.79 15.81
N ALA A 105 15.27 -2.69 14.88
CA ALA A 105 14.75 -4.06 14.86
C ALA A 105 15.45 -4.92 15.93
N GLN A 106 15.11 -4.70 17.21
CA GLN A 106 15.73 -5.32 18.39
C GLN A 106 15.16 -6.70 18.72
N GLY A 107 13.94 -6.99 18.27
CA GLY A 107 13.26 -8.27 18.44
C GLY A 107 12.88 -8.91 17.12
N GLN A 108 12.48 -10.19 17.18
CA GLN A 108 11.93 -10.89 16.04
C GLN A 108 10.49 -10.44 15.78
N PHE A 109 10.14 -10.19 14.53
CA PHE A 109 8.76 -9.95 14.09
C PHE A 109 8.37 -10.99 13.03
N LEU A 110 7.29 -11.72 13.23
CA LEU A 110 7.02 -12.93 12.45
C LEU A 110 8.28 -13.81 12.43
N ASP A 111 8.74 -14.19 11.25
CA ASP A 111 10.00 -14.95 11.08
C ASP A 111 11.18 -14.07 10.65
N ILE A 112 11.03 -12.73 10.73
CA ILE A 112 12.09 -11.78 10.43
C ILE A 112 13.00 -11.65 11.65
N PRO A 113 14.31 -11.94 11.54
CA PRO A 113 15.21 -11.93 12.70
C PRO A 113 15.47 -10.51 13.20
N ALA A 114 15.75 -10.42 14.49
CA ALA A 114 16.33 -9.22 15.10
C ALA A 114 17.70 -8.93 14.49
N THR A 115 17.99 -7.67 14.20
CA THR A 115 19.27 -7.24 13.63
C THR A 115 19.92 -6.10 14.41
N ASP A 116 19.16 -5.46 15.29
CA ASP A 116 19.54 -4.23 16.01
C ASP A 116 19.94 -3.07 15.07
N HIS A 117 19.59 -3.17 13.78
CA HIS A 117 19.82 -2.12 12.81
C HIS A 117 18.62 -1.17 12.71
N PRO A 118 18.85 0.10 12.34
CA PRO A 118 17.78 1.00 11.97
C PRO A 118 16.93 0.43 10.84
N LEU A 119 15.62 0.53 10.98
CA LEU A 119 14.63 0.09 10.00
C LEU A 119 13.72 1.26 9.65
N ARG A 120 13.36 1.38 8.39
CA ARG A 120 12.27 2.24 7.90
C ARG A 120 11.28 1.36 7.13
N LEU A 121 10.21 0.96 7.79
CA LEU A 121 9.16 0.12 7.21
C LEU A 121 8.10 1.00 6.57
N ARG A 122 8.00 0.94 5.26
CA ARG A 122 7.00 1.67 4.49
C ARG A 122 5.62 1.09 4.76
N TRP A 123 4.64 1.95 5.02
CA TRP A 123 3.24 1.57 5.26
C TRP A 123 2.27 2.41 4.45
N GLY A 124 1.15 1.81 4.05
CA GLY A 124 -0.05 2.47 3.57
C GLY A 124 -1.27 1.88 4.27
N ALA A 125 -2.28 2.71 4.56
CA ALA A 125 -3.50 2.25 5.20
C ALA A 125 -4.72 3.09 4.79
N PHE A 126 -5.86 2.42 4.72
CA PHE A 126 -7.18 3.00 4.50
C PHE A 126 -8.10 2.57 5.65
N TYR A 127 -8.75 3.52 6.29
CA TYR A 127 -9.66 3.31 7.41
C TYR A 127 -11.07 3.74 7.04
N LYS A 128 -12.02 2.83 7.16
CA LYS A 128 -13.44 3.08 6.98
C LYS A 128 -14.06 3.50 8.30
N LEU A 129 -14.81 4.60 8.29
CA LEU A 129 -15.46 5.11 9.47
C LEU A 129 -16.97 5.12 9.32
N ARG A 130 -17.64 4.74 10.38
CA ARG A 130 -19.08 4.81 10.52
C ARG A 130 -19.44 5.38 11.90
N GLN A 131 -20.27 6.42 11.94
CA GLN A 131 -20.71 7.07 13.18
C GLN A 131 -19.56 7.44 14.13
N GLY A 132 -18.44 7.93 13.56
CA GLY A 132 -17.25 8.35 14.33
C GLY A 132 -16.39 7.20 14.88
N ARG A 133 -16.62 5.95 14.47
CA ARG A 133 -15.79 4.80 14.83
C ARG A 133 -15.12 4.20 13.62
N ILE A 134 -13.92 3.70 13.81
CA ILE A 134 -13.18 2.93 12.79
C ILE A 134 -13.75 1.52 12.77
N ILE A 135 -14.34 1.10 11.63
CA ILE A 135 -14.99 -0.19 11.46
C ILE A 135 -14.20 -1.15 10.57
N GLU A 136 -13.28 -0.63 9.75
CA GLU A 136 -12.46 -1.42 8.86
C GLU A 136 -11.11 -0.74 8.64
N CYS A 137 -10.07 -1.52 8.42
CA CYS A 137 -8.78 -1.04 7.95
C CYS A 137 -8.22 -2.00 6.90
N GLN A 138 -7.75 -1.45 5.80
CA GLN A 138 -6.88 -2.13 4.83
C GLN A 138 -5.48 -1.56 4.98
N MET A 139 -4.49 -2.41 5.21
CA MET A 139 -3.12 -1.98 5.46
C MET A 139 -2.13 -2.87 4.73
N ILE A 140 -1.14 -2.26 4.11
CA ILE A 140 -0.01 -2.96 3.49
C ILE A 140 1.29 -2.42 4.08
N LEU A 141 2.22 -3.33 4.36
CA LEU A 141 3.59 -3.07 4.77
C LEU A 141 4.54 -3.59 3.69
N ASP A 142 5.60 -2.87 3.40
CA ASP A 142 6.58 -3.30 2.41
C ASP A 142 7.60 -4.26 3.04
N PHE A 143 7.21 -5.53 3.22
CA PHE A 143 8.09 -6.56 3.78
C PHE A 143 9.27 -6.88 2.88
N VAL A 144 9.11 -6.79 1.56
CA VAL A 144 10.22 -7.06 0.64
C VAL A 144 11.33 -6.03 0.83
N ASP A 145 10.99 -4.76 1.00
CA ASP A 145 11.95 -3.72 1.33
C ASP A 145 12.59 -3.96 2.71
N TRP A 146 11.82 -4.43 3.71
CA TRP A 146 12.39 -4.83 5.00
C TRP A 146 13.43 -5.94 4.86
N PHE A 147 13.12 -6.99 4.08
CA PHE A 147 14.09 -8.07 3.84
C PHE A 147 15.37 -7.56 3.17
N ASP A 148 15.24 -6.61 2.23
CA ASP A 148 16.40 -5.98 1.58
C ASP A 148 17.22 -5.14 2.57
N GLN A 149 16.56 -4.34 3.46
CA GLN A 149 17.23 -3.51 4.47
C GLN A 149 18.08 -4.35 5.45
N ILE A 150 17.63 -5.55 5.81
CA ILE A 150 18.40 -6.47 6.67
C ILE A 150 19.38 -7.35 5.88
N GLY A 151 19.47 -7.12 4.56
CA GLY A 151 20.37 -7.81 3.64
C GLY A 151 19.99 -9.28 3.39
N LEU A 152 18.73 -9.66 3.52
CA LEU A 152 18.19 -10.99 3.23
C LEU A 152 17.21 -10.92 2.04
N PRO A 153 17.67 -10.51 0.83
CA PRO A 153 16.78 -10.31 -0.31
C PRO A 153 16.11 -11.62 -0.73
N VAL A 154 14.80 -11.58 -0.90
CA VAL A 154 13.97 -12.72 -1.33
C VAL A 154 13.55 -12.65 -2.80
N LEU A 155 13.72 -11.47 -3.41
CA LEU A 155 13.46 -11.20 -4.81
C LEU A 155 14.73 -10.71 -5.50
N PRO A 156 14.78 -10.71 -6.84
CA PRO A 156 15.88 -10.10 -7.58
C PRO A 156 16.02 -8.62 -7.25
N LYS A 157 17.20 -8.07 -7.48
CA LYS A 157 17.43 -6.63 -7.37
C LYS A 157 16.38 -5.86 -8.19
N SER A 158 15.77 -4.87 -7.58
CA SER A 158 14.77 -4.00 -8.22
C SER A 158 15.28 -3.43 -9.55
N ARG A 159 14.42 -3.41 -10.56
CA ARG A 159 14.72 -2.79 -11.87
C ARG A 159 14.75 -1.27 -11.76
N GLY A 160 13.86 -0.69 -10.95
CA GLY A 160 13.84 0.72 -10.61
C GLY A 160 14.79 1.07 -9.46
N ILE A 161 14.77 2.33 -9.05
CA ILE A 161 15.63 2.83 -7.97
C ILE A 161 15.02 2.40 -6.62
N ALA A 162 15.82 1.74 -5.79
CA ALA A 162 15.47 1.43 -4.41
C ALA A 162 16.00 2.51 -3.48
N HIS A 163 15.13 3.26 -2.82
CA HIS A 163 15.47 4.29 -1.84
C HIS A 163 14.28 4.61 -0.93
N VAL A 164 14.50 5.48 0.05
CA VAL A 164 13.41 6.01 0.89
C VAL A 164 12.60 7.01 0.06
N TYR A 165 11.30 6.77 -0.07
CA TYR A 165 10.41 7.60 -0.87
C TYR A 165 9.99 8.86 -0.11
N PRO A 166 9.93 10.02 -0.77
CA PRO A 166 9.56 11.28 -0.14
C PRO A 166 8.05 11.37 0.13
N ALA A 167 7.68 12.35 0.97
CA ALA A 167 6.34 12.92 0.98
C ALA A 167 6.06 13.67 -0.35
N PRO A 168 4.80 14.05 -0.65
CA PRO A 168 4.44 14.79 -1.86
C PRO A 168 5.32 16.03 -2.08
N THR A 169 5.84 16.17 -3.29
CA THR A 169 6.74 17.28 -3.63
C THR A 169 5.96 18.56 -3.89
N GLY A 170 6.23 19.60 -3.08
CA GLY A 170 5.59 20.92 -3.26
C GLY A 170 4.10 20.96 -2.90
N TYR A 171 3.59 19.94 -2.20
CA TYR A 171 2.21 19.86 -1.73
C TYR A 171 2.16 19.29 -0.31
N ASP A 172 1.31 19.85 0.55
CA ASP A 172 1.10 19.29 1.89
C ASP A 172 0.26 18.01 1.79
N GLY A 173 0.89 16.87 2.03
CA GLY A 173 0.21 15.58 2.06
C GLY A 173 -0.70 15.38 3.27
N VAL A 174 -0.50 16.17 4.34
CA VAL A 174 -1.27 16.05 5.59
C VAL A 174 -2.40 17.07 5.61
N ILE A 175 -3.52 16.72 5.01
CA ILE A 175 -4.65 17.64 4.83
C ILE A 175 -5.40 17.84 6.16
N ARG A 176 -5.21 19.02 6.77
CA ARG A 176 -5.85 19.39 8.06
C ARG A 176 -6.99 20.39 7.94
N GLY A 177 -7.28 20.89 6.77
CA GLY A 177 -8.33 21.87 6.52
C GLY A 177 -9.18 21.52 5.31
N PRO A 178 -10.31 22.24 5.12
CA PRO A 178 -11.18 22.03 3.97
C PRO A 178 -10.43 22.33 2.67
N GLN A 179 -10.65 21.49 1.66
CA GLN A 179 -10.11 21.66 0.33
C GLN A 179 -11.17 22.18 -0.65
N ASP A 180 -10.75 22.68 -1.78
CA ASP A 180 -11.62 23.09 -2.87
C ASP A 180 -12.40 21.87 -3.38
N ILE A 181 -13.73 21.99 -3.40
CA ILE A 181 -14.64 20.93 -3.79
C ILE A 181 -14.53 20.65 -5.29
N SER A 182 -14.29 21.67 -6.11
CA SER A 182 -14.16 21.49 -7.57
C SER A 182 -12.85 20.79 -7.90
N GLN A 183 -11.76 21.12 -7.23
CA GLN A 183 -10.49 20.43 -7.36
C GLN A 183 -10.60 18.97 -6.92
N THR A 184 -11.26 18.71 -5.80
CA THR A 184 -11.52 17.36 -5.29
C THR A 184 -12.32 16.52 -6.30
N ALA A 185 -13.40 17.08 -6.85
CA ALA A 185 -14.23 16.41 -7.83
C ALA A 185 -13.47 16.10 -9.12
N GLU A 186 -12.65 17.03 -9.58
CA GLU A 186 -11.81 16.84 -10.78
C GLU A 186 -10.74 15.76 -10.55
N THR A 187 -10.09 15.75 -9.39
CA THR A 187 -9.12 14.71 -9.02
C THR A 187 -9.77 13.33 -9.01
N LEU A 188 -10.95 13.21 -8.43
CA LEU A 188 -11.71 11.96 -8.39
C LEU A 188 -12.15 11.52 -9.80
N ARG A 189 -12.65 12.45 -10.62
CA ARG A 189 -13.05 12.19 -12.00
C ARG A 189 -11.88 11.65 -12.84
N MET A 190 -10.73 12.30 -12.73
CA MET A 190 -9.51 11.88 -13.42
C MET A 190 -9.04 10.50 -12.96
N GLY A 191 -9.06 10.23 -11.64
CA GLY A 191 -8.73 8.92 -11.08
C GLY A 191 -9.62 7.80 -11.63
N ARG A 192 -10.93 8.04 -11.70
CA ARG A 192 -11.88 7.08 -12.29
C ARG A 192 -11.60 6.83 -13.77
N GLN A 193 -11.37 7.88 -14.53
CA GLN A 193 -11.04 7.76 -15.96
C GLN A 193 -9.74 6.99 -16.18
N PHE A 194 -8.72 7.24 -15.37
CA PHE A 194 -7.47 6.51 -15.40
C PHE A 194 -7.65 5.03 -15.08
N LEU A 195 -8.25 4.70 -13.95
CA LEU A 195 -8.38 3.33 -13.46
C LEU A 195 -9.28 2.47 -14.36
N TYR A 196 -10.48 2.95 -14.66
CA TYR A 196 -11.47 2.17 -15.38
C TYR A 196 -11.46 2.43 -16.90
N GLY A 197 -11.09 3.62 -17.31
CA GLY A 197 -11.04 4.02 -18.72
C GLY A 197 -9.65 3.91 -19.37
N GLY A 198 -8.57 4.12 -18.61
CA GLY A 198 -7.19 4.00 -19.07
C GLY A 198 -6.66 2.60 -18.93
N LEU A 199 -6.38 2.19 -17.70
CA LEU A 199 -5.78 0.88 -17.41
C LEU A 199 -6.57 -0.28 -18.04
N ASN A 200 -7.89 -0.28 -17.95
CA ASN A 200 -8.72 -1.38 -18.48
C ASN A 200 -8.86 -1.40 -20.01
N ARG A 201 -8.32 -0.42 -20.72
CA ARG A 201 -8.26 -0.43 -22.21
C ARG A 201 -7.12 -1.29 -22.77
N TYR A 202 -6.20 -1.74 -21.95
CA TYR A 202 -5.12 -2.60 -22.43
C TYR A 202 -5.67 -3.80 -23.22
N ASP A 203 -5.23 -3.96 -24.47
CA ASP A 203 -5.72 -4.94 -25.43
C ASP A 203 -4.61 -5.84 -26.02
N ALA A 204 -3.43 -5.82 -25.40
CA ALA A 204 -2.22 -6.52 -25.84
C ALA A 204 -1.59 -6.03 -27.14
N SER A 205 -2.15 -5.00 -27.80
CA SER A 205 -1.52 -4.38 -28.97
C SER A 205 -0.31 -3.51 -28.62
N GLY A 206 -0.20 -3.15 -27.33
CA GLY A 206 0.91 -2.37 -26.78
C GLY A 206 0.46 -1.42 -25.66
N LEU A 207 1.43 -0.81 -24.99
CA LEU A 207 1.19 0.09 -23.86
C LEU A 207 0.36 1.32 -24.23
N THR A 208 0.48 1.77 -25.48
CA THR A 208 -0.25 2.95 -26.01
C THR A 208 -1.78 2.79 -25.95
N SER A 209 -2.30 1.54 -25.92
CA SER A 209 -3.74 1.28 -25.79
C SER A 209 -4.32 1.81 -24.48
N MET A 210 -3.53 1.96 -23.42
CA MET A 210 -3.95 2.50 -22.14
C MET A 210 -3.97 4.02 -22.07
N GLY A 211 -3.28 4.71 -22.97
CA GLY A 211 -3.21 6.18 -22.99
C GLY A 211 -2.56 6.77 -21.74
N MET A 212 -1.49 6.16 -21.22
CA MET A 212 -0.84 6.61 -19.96
C MET A 212 -0.42 8.09 -20.00
N ALA A 213 0.05 8.58 -21.18
CA ALA A 213 0.42 9.99 -21.36
C ALA A 213 -0.76 10.97 -21.21
N ASP A 214 -2.01 10.50 -21.31
CA ASP A 214 -3.19 11.34 -21.04
C ASP A 214 -3.36 11.61 -19.54
N PHE A 215 -2.83 10.78 -18.68
CA PHE A 215 -3.01 10.82 -17.22
C PHE A 215 -1.74 11.18 -16.46
N PHE A 216 -0.57 10.76 -16.93
CA PHE A 216 0.69 10.97 -16.24
C PHE A 216 1.52 12.07 -16.89
N HIS A 217 2.17 12.86 -16.03
CA HIS A 217 3.19 13.80 -16.48
C HIS A 217 4.42 13.05 -17.04
N PRO A 218 5.10 13.53 -18.11
CA PRO A 218 6.29 12.86 -18.65
C PRO A 218 7.37 12.56 -17.61
N ASN A 219 7.53 13.44 -16.62
CA ASN A 219 8.48 13.30 -15.51
C ASN A 219 7.80 12.79 -14.22
N VAL A 220 6.77 11.94 -14.34
CA VAL A 220 6.10 11.36 -13.18
C VAL A 220 7.08 10.61 -12.30
N LYS A 221 6.87 10.70 -10.98
CA LYS A 221 7.59 9.90 -9.99
C LYS A 221 6.64 8.77 -9.56
N TRP A 222 7.02 7.57 -9.87
CA TRP A 222 6.28 6.37 -9.48
C TRP A 222 7.09 5.60 -8.44
N TYR A 223 6.54 5.40 -7.26
CA TYR A 223 7.19 4.79 -6.11
C TYR A 223 6.58 3.43 -5.83
N GLY A 224 7.15 2.39 -6.42
CA GLY A 224 6.67 1.01 -6.34
C GLY A 224 7.09 0.27 -5.07
N PRO A 225 6.57 -0.92 -4.84
CA PRO A 225 6.96 -1.77 -3.71
C PRO A 225 8.38 -2.33 -3.88
N GLY A 226 8.91 -2.88 -2.78
CA GLY A 226 10.17 -3.65 -2.79
C GLY A 226 10.16 -4.74 -3.86
N GLY A 227 11.31 -4.98 -4.50
CA GLY A 227 11.46 -5.86 -5.66
C GLY A 227 11.15 -5.20 -7.01
N ILE A 228 10.42 -4.08 -7.05
CA ILE A 228 10.14 -3.29 -8.27
C ILE A 228 10.94 -1.99 -8.27
N GLY A 229 10.86 -1.18 -7.20
CA GLY A 229 11.56 0.09 -7.06
C GLY A 229 10.83 1.27 -7.72
N ALA A 230 11.48 2.44 -7.74
CA ALA A 230 10.92 3.68 -8.26
C ALA A 230 11.30 3.95 -9.72
N CYS A 231 10.43 4.69 -10.42
CA CYS A 231 10.63 5.20 -11.77
C CYS A 231 10.47 6.73 -11.74
N PHE A 232 11.34 7.46 -12.45
CA PHE A 232 11.37 8.93 -12.43
C PHE A 232 10.98 9.57 -13.75
N SER A 233 10.39 8.81 -14.64
CA SER A 233 9.74 9.27 -15.86
C SER A 233 8.64 8.29 -16.28
N LEU A 234 7.74 8.74 -17.15
CA LEU A 234 6.73 7.88 -17.75
C LEU A 234 7.38 6.72 -18.53
N THR A 235 8.47 6.99 -19.27
CA THR A 235 9.21 5.98 -20.02
C THR A 235 9.81 4.92 -19.10
N GLU A 236 10.40 5.31 -17.97
CA GLU A 236 10.90 4.34 -16.99
C GLU A 236 9.76 3.51 -16.39
N PHE A 237 8.65 4.15 -16.01
CA PHE A 237 7.46 3.46 -15.51
C PHE A 237 6.93 2.43 -16.51
N GLU A 238 6.81 2.80 -17.79
CA GLU A 238 6.37 1.89 -18.84
C GLU A 238 7.37 0.72 -19.06
N THR A 239 8.66 1.01 -19.07
CA THR A 239 9.69 0.01 -19.38
C THR A 239 9.99 -0.91 -18.20
N LEU A 240 10.14 -0.34 -16.98
CA LEU A 240 10.62 -1.08 -15.81
C LEU A 240 9.50 -1.75 -15.02
N HIS A 241 8.27 -1.21 -15.11
CA HIS A 241 7.11 -1.75 -14.39
C HIS A 241 5.99 -2.24 -15.32
N GLN A 242 5.44 -1.39 -16.20
CA GLN A 242 4.24 -1.76 -16.96
C GLN A 242 4.49 -2.93 -17.93
N THR A 243 5.58 -2.88 -18.68
CA THR A 243 5.91 -3.95 -19.62
C THR A 243 6.04 -5.32 -18.93
N PRO A 244 6.93 -5.51 -17.92
CA PRO A 244 7.03 -6.80 -17.26
C PRO A 244 5.77 -7.22 -16.50
N TRP A 245 4.97 -6.27 -16.00
CA TRP A 245 3.69 -6.54 -15.38
C TRP A 245 2.68 -7.09 -16.39
N LEU A 246 2.54 -6.47 -17.55
CA LEU A 246 1.59 -6.86 -18.59
C LEU A 246 2.02 -8.12 -19.36
N GLU A 247 3.33 -8.38 -19.45
CA GLU A 247 3.84 -9.67 -19.96
C GLU A 247 3.47 -10.83 -19.02
N ALA A 248 3.51 -10.60 -17.72
CA ALA A 248 3.13 -11.59 -16.72
C ALA A 248 1.61 -11.75 -16.55
N PHE A 249 0.86 -10.65 -16.69
CA PHE A 249 -0.58 -10.54 -16.39
C PHE A 249 -1.34 -9.83 -17.53
N PRO A 250 -1.37 -10.41 -18.75
CA PRO A 250 -1.88 -9.72 -19.94
C PRO A 250 -3.40 -9.46 -19.92
N ASP A 251 -4.15 -10.23 -19.16
CA ASP A 251 -5.61 -10.11 -19.01
C ASP A 251 -6.04 -9.30 -17.78
N ARG A 252 -5.08 -8.62 -17.12
CA ARG A 252 -5.36 -7.89 -15.89
C ARG A 252 -6.47 -6.86 -16.08
N LYS A 253 -7.36 -6.78 -15.09
CA LYS A 253 -8.46 -5.78 -15.05
C LYS A 253 -8.57 -5.20 -13.65
N VAL A 254 -8.72 -3.88 -13.58
CA VAL A 254 -9.16 -3.19 -12.37
C VAL A 254 -10.63 -3.51 -12.17
N GLN A 255 -10.95 -4.06 -11.01
CA GLN A 255 -12.30 -4.42 -10.58
C GLN A 255 -12.93 -3.28 -9.76
N THR A 256 -14.03 -3.55 -9.09
CA THR A 256 -14.56 -2.63 -8.08
C THR A 256 -13.55 -2.52 -6.92
N LEU A 257 -13.14 -1.29 -6.61
CA LEU A 257 -12.29 -0.98 -5.48
C LEU A 257 -13.13 -0.79 -4.21
N ASP A 258 -12.57 -1.16 -3.06
CA ASP A 258 -13.22 -0.97 -1.76
C ASP A 258 -13.26 0.52 -1.39
N ALA A 259 -12.21 1.26 -1.74
CA ALA A 259 -12.17 2.72 -1.62
C ALA A 259 -11.55 3.36 -2.86
N LEU A 260 -12.16 4.45 -3.31
CA LEU A 260 -11.58 5.42 -4.24
C LEU A 260 -12.01 6.80 -3.77
N ILE A 261 -11.08 7.57 -3.22
CA ILE A 261 -11.36 8.83 -2.55
C ILE A 261 -10.41 9.93 -3.05
N ALA A 262 -10.86 11.16 -2.96
CA ALA A 262 -10.01 12.33 -3.23
C ALA A 262 -10.25 13.43 -2.19
N GLU A 263 -9.21 14.23 -1.92
CA GLU A 263 -9.29 15.46 -1.15
C GLU A 263 -8.28 16.47 -1.73
N GLY A 264 -8.76 17.55 -2.31
CA GLY A 264 -7.92 18.50 -3.06
C GLY A 264 -7.25 17.82 -4.26
N ALA A 265 -5.94 17.90 -4.32
CA ALA A 265 -5.13 17.29 -5.37
C ALA A 265 -4.72 15.83 -5.10
N LEU A 266 -5.03 15.29 -3.92
CA LEU A 266 -4.69 13.92 -3.55
C LEU A 266 -5.80 12.96 -3.93
N LEU A 267 -5.41 11.82 -4.49
CA LEU A 267 -6.26 10.68 -4.81
C LEU A 267 -5.74 9.45 -4.08
N GLY A 268 -6.63 8.62 -3.56
CA GLY A 268 -6.31 7.36 -2.94
C GLY A 268 -7.23 6.23 -3.41
N ALA A 269 -6.67 5.06 -3.62
CA ALA A 269 -7.42 3.86 -3.98
C ALA A 269 -6.98 2.67 -3.12
N ALA A 270 -7.93 1.83 -2.73
CA ALA A 270 -7.68 0.59 -2.01
C ALA A 270 -8.58 -0.53 -2.50
N GLY A 271 -8.05 -1.73 -2.57
CA GLY A 271 -8.80 -2.93 -2.89
C GLY A 271 -8.08 -4.20 -2.47
N VAL A 272 -8.77 -5.04 -1.69
CA VAL A 272 -8.24 -6.37 -1.29
C VAL A 272 -8.14 -7.31 -2.50
N ALA A 273 -8.98 -7.11 -3.51
CA ALA A 273 -8.95 -7.80 -4.80
C ALA A 273 -9.17 -6.77 -5.93
N GLY A 274 -8.50 -5.62 -5.83
CA GLY A 274 -8.71 -4.48 -6.72
C GLY A 274 -8.31 -4.72 -8.17
N VAL A 275 -7.39 -5.64 -8.41
CA VAL A 275 -6.95 -6.06 -9.75
C VAL A 275 -6.98 -7.58 -9.82
N CYS A 276 -7.67 -8.13 -10.82
CA CYS A 276 -7.69 -9.57 -11.10
C CYS A 276 -6.98 -9.85 -12.43
N ALA A 277 -6.29 -11.00 -12.49
CA ALA A 277 -5.55 -11.44 -13.68
C ALA A 277 -5.27 -12.94 -13.64
N THR A 278 -4.69 -13.46 -14.73
CA THR A 278 -4.07 -14.79 -14.80
C THR A 278 -2.53 -14.62 -14.87
N HIS A 279 -1.80 -15.33 -14.02
CA HIS A 279 -0.32 -15.36 -14.07
C HIS A 279 0.14 -16.20 -15.26
N SER A 280 0.20 -15.57 -16.43
CA SER A 280 0.43 -16.22 -17.73
C SER A 280 1.87 -16.12 -18.23
N GLY A 281 2.67 -15.18 -17.72
CA GLY A 281 4.07 -14.98 -18.04
C GLY A 281 4.96 -15.00 -16.80
N ALA A 282 6.27 -15.05 -16.97
CA ALA A 282 7.20 -14.99 -15.84
C ALA A 282 7.19 -13.61 -15.17
N TYR A 283 7.15 -13.58 -13.83
CA TYR A 283 7.20 -12.34 -13.05
C TYR A 283 8.26 -12.41 -11.95
N LEU A 284 9.20 -11.47 -11.93
CA LEU A 284 10.30 -11.37 -10.95
C LEU A 284 10.97 -12.73 -10.68
N THR A 285 11.34 -13.45 -11.76
CA THR A 285 11.94 -14.80 -11.77
C THR A 285 11.02 -15.96 -11.42
N THR A 286 9.77 -15.72 -11.06
CA THR A 286 8.76 -16.76 -10.85
C THR A 286 8.17 -17.15 -12.21
N PRO A 287 8.28 -18.42 -12.65
CA PRO A 287 7.68 -18.88 -13.90
C PRO A 287 6.17 -18.77 -13.89
N ALA A 288 5.56 -18.63 -15.07
CA ALA A 288 4.10 -18.62 -15.23
C ALA A 288 3.46 -19.83 -14.53
N SER A 289 2.51 -19.57 -13.65
CA SER A 289 1.78 -20.62 -12.91
C SER A 289 0.46 -21.01 -13.57
N GLY A 290 -0.06 -20.19 -14.48
CA GLY A 290 -1.40 -20.32 -15.07
C GLY A 290 -2.55 -20.09 -14.08
N LYS A 291 -2.25 -19.67 -12.84
CA LYS A 291 -3.27 -19.48 -11.80
C LYS A 291 -3.95 -18.10 -11.92
N PRO A 292 -5.25 -18.01 -11.57
CA PRO A 292 -5.88 -16.73 -11.35
C PRO A 292 -5.26 -16.07 -10.10
N ILE A 293 -5.11 -14.76 -10.15
CA ILE A 293 -4.64 -13.93 -9.03
C ILE A 293 -5.59 -12.76 -8.78
N ALA A 294 -5.66 -12.33 -7.54
CA ALA A 294 -6.35 -11.12 -7.11
C ALA A 294 -5.39 -10.29 -6.28
N VAL A 295 -5.04 -9.10 -6.76
CA VAL A 295 -4.01 -8.25 -6.16
C VAL A 295 -4.63 -7.37 -5.10
N SER A 296 -4.12 -7.48 -3.87
CA SER A 296 -4.34 -6.51 -2.81
C SER A 296 -3.38 -5.34 -3.02
N GLY A 297 -3.94 -4.14 -3.19
CA GLY A 297 -3.16 -2.94 -3.48
C GLY A 297 -3.71 -1.69 -2.83
N LEU A 298 -2.80 -0.76 -2.53
CA LEU A 298 -3.12 0.61 -2.12
C LEU A 298 -2.31 1.56 -2.99
N ASP A 299 -2.97 2.59 -3.46
CA ASP A 299 -2.38 3.59 -4.34
C ASP A 299 -2.69 5.00 -3.84
N PHE A 300 -1.70 5.89 -3.96
CA PHE A 300 -1.83 7.31 -3.65
C PHE A 300 -1.24 8.12 -4.80
N TRP A 301 -1.94 9.15 -5.25
CA TRP A 301 -1.47 10.04 -6.32
C TRP A 301 -1.53 11.49 -5.91
N LEU A 302 -0.58 12.27 -6.40
CA LEU A 302 -0.65 13.73 -6.43
C LEU A 302 -0.97 14.16 -7.86
N ARG A 303 -2.05 14.94 -8.01
CA ARG A 303 -2.40 15.63 -9.25
C ARG A 303 -1.87 17.07 -9.24
N GLN A 304 -1.24 17.48 -10.32
CA GLN A 304 -0.95 18.88 -10.59
C GLN A 304 -1.55 19.20 -11.98
N ASP A 305 -2.34 20.25 -12.04
CA ASP A 305 -3.13 20.60 -13.23
C ASP A 305 -3.96 19.42 -13.72
N ASP A 306 -3.70 18.94 -14.94
CA ASP A 306 -4.40 17.86 -15.60
C ASP A 306 -3.65 16.51 -15.61
N LYS A 307 -2.58 16.37 -14.78
CA LYS A 307 -1.73 15.17 -14.74
C LYS A 307 -1.44 14.69 -13.32
N PHE A 308 -1.24 13.39 -13.18
CA PHE A 308 -0.59 12.83 -12.01
C PHE A 308 0.93 13.00 -12.14
N THR A 309 1.53 13.64 -11.15
CA THR A 309 2.98 13.93 -11.10
C THR A 309 3.73 13.00 -10.17
N GLU A 310 3.04 12.45 -9.18
CA GLU A 310 3.61 11.48 -8.25
C GLU A 310 2.59 10.38 -7.94
N ASN A 311 3.07 9.14 -7.74
CA ASN A 311 2.25 7.99 -7.38
C ASN A 311 3.01 7.06 -6.42
N TRP A 312 2.43 6.77 -5.28
CA TRP A 312 2.94 5.82 -4.27
C TRP A 312 2.10 4.56 -4.31
N VAL A 313 2.72 3.45 -4.66
CA VAL A 313 2.04 2.17 -4.89
C VAL A 313 2.47 1.14 -3.85
N PHE A 314 1.50 0.46 -3.28
CA PHE A 314 1.67 -0.68 -2.40
C PHE A 314 1.00 -1.89 -3.02
N VAL A 315 1.70 -2.97 -3.08
CA VAL A 315 1.16 -4.30 -3.41
C VAL A 315 1.54 -5.23 -2.27
N ASP A 316 0.61 -6.04 -1.81
CA ASP A 316 0.95 -7.15 -0.92
C ASP A 316 1.73 -8.21 -1.70
N MET A 317 3.05 -7.99 -1.78
CA MET A 317 3.94 -8.86 -2.55
C MET A 317 4.00 -10.27 -1.95
N VAL A 318 3.85 -10.41 -0.63
CA VAL A 318 3.83 -11.73 0.02
C VAL A 318 2.61 -12.52 -0.43
N ASP A 319 1.44 -11.91 -0.41
CA ASP A 319 0.19 -12.52 -0.88
C ASP A 319 0.22 -12.81 -2.40
N LEU A 320 0.66 -11.85 -3.21
CA LEU A 320 0.78 -12.02 -4.66
C LEU A 320 1.64 -13.23 -5.01
N PHE A 321 2.82 -13.36 -4.38
CA PHE A 321 3.70 -14.50 -4.63
C PHE A 321 3.12 -15.81 -4.14
N ALA A 322 2.44 -15.82 -2.99
CA ALA A 322 1.74 -17.01 -2.49
C ALA A 322 0.66 -17.50 -3.47
N GLN A 323 -0.11 -16.59 -4.08
CA GLN A 323 -1.09 -16.93 -5.13
C GLN A 323 -0.42 -17.51 -6.38
N MET A 324 0.76 -17.05 -6.75
CA MET A 324 1.55 -17.63 -7.84
C MET A 324 2.17 -18.99 -7.48
N GLY A 325 2.22 -19.36 -6.19
CA GLY A 325 2.75 -20.63 -5.70
C GLY A 325 4.14 -20.52 -5.09
N GLU A 326 4.57 -19.32 -4.73
CA GLU A 326 5.87 -19.02 -4.14
C GLU A 326 5.72 -18.45 -2.74
N ASP A 327 6.48 -18.94 -1.78
CA ASP A 327 6.47 -18.46 -0.40
C ASP A 327 7.73 -17.60 -0.15
N LEU A 328 7.53 -16.28 0.00
CA LEU A 328 8.63 -15.35 0.25
C LEU A 328 9.24 -15.51 1.66
N PHE A 329 8.47 -15.95 2.65
CA PHE A 329 9.03 -16.25 3.97
C PHE A 329 9.87 -17.54 3.95
N ALA A 330 9.49 -18.56 3.16
CA ALA A 330 10.33 -19.72 2.95
C ALA A 330 11.66 -19.33 2.26
N ARG A 331 11.64 -18.39 1.30
CA ARG A 331 12.87 -17.84 0.71
C ARG A 331 13.72 -17.10 1.75
N LEU A 332 13.09 -16.32 2.65
CA LEU A 332 13.77 -15.66 3.78
C LEU A 332 14.49 -16.70 4.66
N HIS A 333 13.81 -17.77 5.06
CA HIS A 333 14.41 -18.86 5.86
C HIS A 333 15.62 -19.51 5.18
N GLN A 334 15.55 -19.72 3.86
CA GLN A 334 16.69 -20.22 3.09
C GLN A 334 17.89 -19.27 3.13
N GLN A 335 17.64 -17.94 3.05
CA GLN A 335 18.70 -16.93 3.16
C GLN A 335 19.34 -16.94 4.56
N ILE A 336 18.53 -17.04 5.62
CA ILE A 336 19.00 -17.14 7.01
C ILE A 336 19.87 -18.37 7.19
N ALA A 337 19.40 -19.54 6.75
CA ALA A 337 20.13 -20.81 6.85
C ALA A 337 21.48 -20.76 6.09
N THR A 338 21.47 -20.17 4.90
CA THR A 338 22.68 -20.02 4.07
C THR A 338 23.73 -19.12 4.73
N ARG A 339 23.28 -18.03 5.38
CA ARG A 339 24.21 -17.16 6.14
C ARG A 339 24.81 -17.86 7.34
N SER A 340 24.00 -18.57 8.12
CA SER A 340 24.43 -19.28 9.32
C SER A 340 25.43 -20.40 9.01
N ALA A 341 25.37 -20.95 7.78
CA ALA A 341 26.29 -22.02 7.33
C ALA A 341 27.64 -21.51 6.78
N ARG A 342 27.81 -20.18 6.57
CA ARG A 342 29.10 -19.63 6.13
C ARG A 342 30.06 -19.56 7.33
N PRO A 343 31.25 -20.16 7.25
CA PRO A 343 32.27 -19.98 8.29
C PRO A 343 32.64 -18.49 8.39
N GLN A 344 32.77 -18.00 9.62
CA GLN A 344 33.23 -16.64 9.93
C GLN A 344 34.69 -16.45 9.51
#